data_7e5591c7cecbcd65d6dd3cdeb1057996
#
_entry.id   7e5591c7cecbcd65d6dd3cdeb1057996
#
_cell.length_a   1.000
_cell.length_b   1.000
_cell.length_c   1.000
_cell.angle_alpha   90.00
_cell.angle_beta   90.00
_cell.angle_gamma   90.00
#
_symmetry.space_group_name_H-M   'P 1'
#
loop_
_entity.id
_entity.type
_entity.pdbx_description
1 polymer ?
#
loop_
_entity_poly.entity_id
_entity_poly.type
_entity_poly.pdbx_seq_one_letter_code
_entity_poly.pdbx_strand_id
1 'polypeptide(L)'
;MGTRRTDGEGSYGRTSDGRHTFTRQIRLPDGALKRVKGEGKSRTLARQRCERRIAALLAPPAPPPPSPKTLGEQIAYWLEVSHGHGRATTLQTYRQTMKHSILPALGHRRLVDLKASQFKKWLGDLEGKGLAASTIGMAYMLVKAALELAVQDELLPRNPILGVKAPKLPRSTGKSLTVEQAQRLLASAHGHRLELAIRLMLGLGLRRGEVTGLHWRDIDQDAGTLHIRGAVSYTPETGVVYGATKTPEAKRSFQLPAYLITAIREHQERQAEERAAMGWKPTPYVFTSVKSGGIMNPVLVYSAFQRIAATAGLAGFSPHDLRHSAATFLLAEGVKIKRVQSILGHASAATTMDIYAHLLEGDDSDALERLQQRLRGAADD
;
A
#
# COMPACT_ATOMS: atom_id res chain seq x y z
N MET A 1 37.86 38.35 38.34
CA MET A 1 36.78 39.12 37.73
C MET A 1 36.42 38.49 36.36
N GLY A 2 35.35 37.73 36.29
CA GLY A 2 34.92 37.11 35.02
C GLY A 2 34.16 38.12 34.18
N THR A 3 34.62 38.37 32.97
CA THR A 3 33.96 39.24 31.98
C THR A 3 32.57 38.69 31.66
N ARG A 4 31.52 39.45 31.93
CA ARG A 4 30.14 39.17 31.51
C ARG A 4 30.13 39.09 29.98
N ARG A 5 29.79 37.90 29.44
CA ARG A 5 29.62 37.68 28.02
C ARG A 5 28.42 38.51 27.55
N THR A 6 28.58 39.21 26.45
CA THR A 6 27.52 39.95 25.78
C THR A 6 26.46 39.00 25.21
N ASP A 7 25.19 39.39 25.32
CA ASP A 7 24.08 38.63 24.75
C ASP A 7 24.30 38.46 23.24
N GLY A 8 24.37 37.19 22.78
CA GLY A 8 24.54 36.88 21.36
C GLY A 8 25.81 36.07 21.02
N GLU A 9 26.82 36.01 21.87
CA GLU A 9 28.03 35.18 21.72
C GLU A 9 27.78 33.76 22.20
N GLY A 10 27.51 32.80 21.28
CA GLY A 10 27.27 31.41 21.63
C GLY A 10 28.36 30.78 22.50
N SER A 11 28.05 29.67 23.15
CA SER A 11 28.95 28.93 24.04
C SER A 11 29.37 27.59 23.47
N TYR A 12 30.63 27.23 23.65
CA TYR A 12 31.16 25.91 23.32
C TYR A 12 31.07 24.96 24.50
N GLY A 13 30.80 23.69 24.25
CA GLY A 13 30.78 22.60 25.19
C GLY A 13 31.22 21.28 24.55
N ARG A 14 31.13 20.20 25.33
CA ARG A 14 31.28 18.83 24.84
C ARG A 14 30.13 17.97 25.33
N THR A 15 29.74 17.00 24.53
CA THR A 15 28.82 15.93 24.91
C THR A 15 29.57 14.85 25.69
N SER A 16 28.84 13.94 26.33
CA SER A 16 29.42 12.80 27.08
C SER A 16 30.23 11.85 26.19
N ASP A 17 29.92 11.80 24.88
CA ASP A 17 30.64 11.02 23.86
C ASP A 17 31.81 11.81 23.20
N GLY A 18 32.21 12.94 23.80
CA GLY A 18 33.40 13.72 23.43
C GLY A 18 33.22 14.67 22.23
N ARG A 19 32.03 14.75 21.61
CA ARG A 19 31.79 15.67 20.49
C ARG A 19 31.73 17.13 20.95
N HIS A 20 32.18 18.04 20.10
CA HIS A 20 32.05 19.46 20.33
C HIS A 20 30.60 19.92 20.12
N THR A 21 30.16 20.83 21.02
CA THR A 21 28.86 21.51 20.87
C THR A 21 29.08 23.01 20.81
N PHE A 22 28.21 23.69 20.07
CA PHE A 22 28.10 25.14 20.07
C PHE A 22 26.62 25.48 20.26
N THR A 23 26.31 26.34 21.22
CA THR A 23 24.95 26.73 21.56
C THR A 23 24.83 28.25 21.55
N ARG A 24 23.80 28.76 20.87
CA ARG A 24 23.50 30.19 20.80
C ARG A 24 22.00 30.41 21.08
N GLN A 25 21.71 31.44 21.86
CA GLN A 25 20.32 31.89 22.07
C GLN A 25 19.98 32.96 21.03
N ILE A 26 18.84 32.82 20.39
CA ILE A 26 18.32 33.76 19.38
C ILE A 26 16.91 34.19 19.75
N ARG A 27 16.53 35.35 19.30
CA ARG A 27 15.16 35.85 19.35
C ARG A 27 14.48 35.50 18.02
N LEU A 28 13.36 34.81 18.08
CA LEU A 28 12.54 34.50 16.91
C LEU A 28 11.71 35.72 16.49
N PRO A 29 11.15 35.75 15.26
CA PRO A 29 10.31 36.85 14.78
C PRO A 29 9.08 37.14 15.67
N ASP A 30 8.56 36.13 16.36
CA ASP A 30 7.46 36.23 17.32
C ASP A 30 7.89 36.78 18.71
N GLY A 31 9.17 37.14 18.85
CA GLY A 31 9.75 37.65 20.08
C GLY A 31 10.23 36.58 21.06
N ALA A 32 9.94 35.33 20.86
CA ALA A 32 10.32 34.22 21.72
C ALA A 32 11.85 33.97 21.69
N LEU A 33 12.46 33.69 22.85
CA LEU A 33 13.85 33.33 22.95
C LEU A 33 14.03 31.82 22.78
N LYS A 34 14.83 31.41 21.79
CA LYS A 34 15.11 30.01 21.50
C LYS A 34 16.60 29.71 21.59
N ARG A 35 16.95 28.64 22.31
CA ARG A 35 18.32 28.14 22.39
C ARG A 35 18.55 27.11 21.28
N VAL A 36 19.49 27.37 20.36
CA VAL A 36 19.84 26.53 19.23
C VAL A 36 21.22 25.90 19.48
N LYS A 37 21.33 24.58 19.32
CA LYS A 37 22.54 23.80 19.53
C LYS A 37 22.97 23.13 18.22
N GLY A 38 24.28 23.20 17.94
CA GLY A 38 24.95 22.43 16.88
C GLY A 38 25.97 21.48 17.50
N GLU A 39 26.13 20.31 16.95
CA GLU A 39 27.08 19.29 17.38
C GLU A 39 27.97 18.85 16.24
N GLY A 40 29.27 18.55 16.51
CA GLY A 40 30.19 18.13 15.46
C GLY A 40 31.47 17.54 16.00
N LYS A 41 32.25 16.89 15.15
CA LYS A 41 33.58 16.34 15.46
C LYS A 41 34.62 17.43 15.74
N SER A 42 34.37 18.69 15.33
CA SER A 42 35.21 19.85 15.60
C SER A 42 34.36 21.03 16.07
N ARG A 43 35.01 22.04 16.74
CA ARG A 43 34.35 23.30 17.12
C ARG A 43 33.77 24.03 15.93
N THR A 44 34.49 24.08 14.81
CA THR A 44 34.07 24.72 13.57
C THR A 44 32.80 24.08 13.01
N LEU A 45 32.76 22.75 12.96
CA LEU A 45 31.60 22.02 12.46
C LEU A 45 30.38 22.18 13.38
N ALA A 46 30.56 22.18 14.69
CA ALA A 46 29.50 22.42 15.67
C ALA A 46 28.93 23.83 15.50
N ARG A 47 29.75 24.85 15.30
CA ARG A 47 29.31 26.22 15.02
C ARG A 47 28.58 26.34 13.71
N GLN A 48 29.12 25.82 12.60
CA GLN A 48 28.46 25.84 11.29
C GLN A 48 27.06 25.19 11.31
N ARG A 49 26.91 24.07 12.01
CA ARG A 49 25.60 23.39 12.15
C ARG A 49 24.62 24.21 12.99
N CYS A 50 25.07 24.87 14.04
CA CYS A 50 24.25 25.78 14.82
C CYS A 50 23.81 26.97 13.97
N GLU A 51 24.72 27.62 13.27
CA GLU A 51 24.43 28.77 12.40
C GLU A 51 23.48 28.42 11.26
N ARG A 52 23.63 27.22 10.63
CA ARG A 52 22.70 26.72 9.62
C ARG A 52 21.29 26.54 10.20
N ARG A 53 21.17 26.01 11.42
CA ARG A 53 19.87 25.87 12.10
C ARG A 53 19.26 27.22 12.44
N ILE A 54 20.09 28.17 12.87
CA ILE A 54 19.64 29.55 13.13
C ILE A 54 19.15 30.21 11.85
N ALA A 55 19.89 30.11 10.76
CA ALA A 55 19.50 30.64 9.46
C ALA A 55 18.16 30.05 8.98
N ALA A 56 17.95 28.74 9.16
CA ALA A 56 16.68 28.10 8.82
C ALA A 56 15.50 28.56 9.71
N LEU A 57 15.75 28.91 10.97
CA LEU A 57 14.72 29.42 11.89
C LEU A 57 14.39 30.90 11.68
N LEU A 58 15.34 31.67 11.19
CA LEU A 58 15.21 33.11 10.91
C LEU A 58 14.90 33.40 9.43
N ALA A 59 14.94 32.36 8.57
CA ALA A 59 14.55 32.53 7.18
C ALA A 59 13.10 32.98 7.12
N PRO A 60 12.78 34.01 6.32
CA PRO A 60 11.39 34.37 6.07
C PRO A 60 10.67 33.14 5.51
N PRO A 61 9.37 32.95 5.81
CA PRO A 61 8.60 31.90 5.20
C PRO A 61 8.76 32.00 3.67
N ALA A 62 9.03 30.88 3.02
CA ALA A 62 9.10 30.85 1.56
C ALA A 62 7.84 31.55 1.01
N PRO A 63 7.96 32.38 -0.03
CA PRO A 63 6.79 32.97 -0.64
C PRO A 63 5.82 31.84 -1.02
N PRO A 64 4.51 32.00 -0.81
CA PRO A 64 3.54 31.00 -1.19
C PRO A 64 3.77 30.66 -2.67
N PRO A 65 3.69 29.37 -3.05
CA PRO A 65 3.84 28.97 -4.44
C PRO A 65 2.82 29.77 -5.29
N PRO A 66 3.19 30.20 -6.52
CA PRO A 66 2.26 30.95 -7.35
C PRO A 66 1.00 30.12 -7.56
N SER A 67 -0.16 30.78 -7.43
CA SER A 67 -1.46 30.12 -7.59
C SER A 67 -1.52 29.38 -8.93
N PRO A 68 -1.95 28.11 -8.94
CA PRO A 68 -2.03 27.31 -10.16
C PRO A 68 -2.91 27.99 -11.21
N LYS A 69 -2.42 28.10 -12.44
CA LYS A 69 -3.18 28.71 -13.55
C LYS A 69 -3.87 27.69 -14.43
N THR A 70 -3.33 26.47 -14.47
CA THR A 70 -3.82 25.35 -15.30
C THR A 70 -4.29 24.18 -14.45
N LEU A 71 -5.12 23.31 -15.04
CA LEU A 71 -5.56 22.08 -14.36
C LEU A 71 -4.38 21.15 -14.02
N GLY A 72 -3.37 21.07 -14.88
CA GLY A 72 -2.18 20.25 -14.62
C GLY A 72 -1.42 20.73 -13.40
N GLU A 73 -1.20 22.04 -13.29
CA GLU A 73 -0.57 22.67 -12.12
C GLU A 73 -1.40 22.46 -10.85
N GLN A 74 -2.73 22.59 -10.96
CA GLN A 74 -3.64 22.39 -9.82
C GLN A 74 -3.62 20.93 -9.30
N ILE A 75 -3.58 19.93 -10.20
CA ILE A 75 -3.50 18.55 -9.78
C ILE A 75 -2.13 18.27 -9.13
N ALA A 76 -1.05 18.83 -9.68
CA ALA A 76 0.27 18.69 -9.09
C ALA A 76 0.33 19.32 -7.68
N TYR A 77 -0.22 20.51 -7.52
CA TYR A 77 -0.36 21.20 -6.23
C TYR A 77 -1.20 20.39 -5.23
N TRP A 78 -2.35 19.88 -5.68
CA TRP A 78 -3.19 19.02 -4.85
C TRP A 78 -2.47 17.75 -4.40
N LEU A 79 -1.68 17.12 -5.27
CA LEU A 79 -0.88 15.94 -4.91
C LEU A 79 0.15 16.26 -3.84
N GLU A 80 0.80 17.43 -3.92
CA GLU A 80 1.79 17.88 -2.95
C GLU A 80 1.15 18.16 -1.59
N VAL A 81 0.09 18.99 -1.56
CA VAL A 81 -0.56 19.45 -0.34
C VAL A 81 -1.33 18.32 0.37
N SER A 82 -2.11 17.55 -0.39
CA SER A 82 -3.01 16.54 0.19
C SER A 82 -2.35 15.18 0.39
N HIS A 83 -1.31 14.88 -0.36
CA HIS A 83 -0.71 13.54 -0.42
C HIS A 83 0.83 13.54 -0.39
N GLY A 84 1.48 14.67 -0.12
CA GLY A 84 2.95 14.78 -0.10
C GLY A 84 3.64 13.76 0.82
N HIS A 85 2.97 13.36 1.90
CA HIS A 85 3.40 12.30 2.81
C HIS A 85 2.67 10.96 2.58
N GLY A 86 1.98 10.81 1.46
CA GLY A 86 1.24 9.60 1.08
C GLY A 86 2.16 8.42 0.77
N ARG A 87 1.56 7.22 0.67
CA ARG A 87 2.33 6.02 0.28
C ARG A 87 2.86 6.15 -1.15
N ALA A 88 4.12 5.83 -1.36
CA ALA A 88 4.78 5.91 -2.67
C ALA A 88 3.99 5.21 -3.80
N THR A 89 3.40 4.04 -3.52
CA THR A 89 2.58 3.31 -4.48
C THR A 89 1.29 4.04 -4.88
N THR A 90 0.65 4.74 -3.94
CA THR A 90 -0.55 5.56 -4.21
C THR A 90 -0.18 6.76 -5.06
N LEU A 91 0.88 7.48 -4.67
CA LEU A 91 1.40 8.62 -5.41
C LEU A 91 1.82 8.23 -6.84
N GLN A 92 2.48 7.08 -7.00
CA GLN A 92 2.83 6.56 -8.32
C GLN A 92 1.59 6.33 -9.18
N THR A 93 0.55 5.68 -8.63
CA THR A 93 -0.71 5.45 -9.35
C THR A 93 -1.34 6.77 -9.78
N TYR A 94 -1.40 7.76 -8.89
CA TYR A 94 -1.96 9.07 -9.19
C TYR A 94 -1.15 9.80 -10.27
N ARG A 95 0.19 9.81 -10.17
CA ARG A 95 1.06 10.42 -11.19
C ARG A 95 0.92 9.74 -12.54
N GLN A 96 0.80 8.41 -12.59
CA GLN A 96 0.57 7.68 -13.84
C GLN A 96 -0.79 8.01 -14.44
N THR A 97 -1.85 8.01 -13.62
CA THR A 97 -3.19 8.39 -14.09
C THR A 97 -3.22 9.83 -14.60
N MET A 98 -2.58 10.76 -13.88
CA MET A 98 -2.42 12.13 -14.31
C MET A 98 -1.72 12.19 -15.68
N LYS A 99 -0.54 11.57 -15.80
CA LYS A 99 0.31 11.61 -17.01
C LYS A 99 -0.40 11.03 -18.24
N HIS A 100 -1.07 9.91 -18.09
CA HIS A 100 -1.62 9.17 -19.25
C HIS A 100 -3.08 9.48 -19.56
N SER A 101 -3.88 9.86 -18.56
CA SER A 101 -5.33 10.05 -18.75
C SER A 101 -5.80 11.50 -18.64
N ILE A 102 -5.08 12.38 -17.94
CA ILE A 102 -5.56 13.74 -17.66
C ILE A 102 -4.78 14.79 -18.43
N LEU A 103 -3.44 14.84 -18.25
CA LEU A 103 -2.60 15.90 -18.80
C LEU A 103 -2.69 16.04 -20.33
N PRO A 104 -2.75 14.96 -21.13
CA PRO A 104 -2.80 15.10 -22.58
C PRO A 104 -4.04 15.85 -23.09
N ALA A 105 -5.17 15.73 -22.40
CA ALA A 105 -6.44 16.30 -22.81
C ALA A 105 -6.78 17.63 -22.10
N LEU A 106 -6.49 17.72 -20.83
CA LEU A 106 -6.99 18.79 -19.97
C LEU A 106 -5.88 19.56 -19.24
N GLY A 107 -4.67 19.03 -19.15
CA GLY A 107 -3.61 19.59 -18.31
C GLY A 107 -3.22 21.04 -18.64
N HIS A 108 -3.25 21.40 -19.89
CA HIS A 108 -2.90 22.76 -20.40
C HIS A 108 -4.03 23.78 -20.25
N ARG A 109 -5.23 23.35 -19.88
CA ARG A 109 -6.39 24.27 -19.81
C ARG A 109 -6.34 25.09 -18.54
N ARG A 110 -6.65 26.39 -18.68
CA ARG A 110 -6.74 27.32 -17.55
C ARG A 110 -7.93 26.92 -16.69
N LEU A 111 -7.78 27.03 -15.37
CA LEU A 111 -8.84 26.71 -14.40
C LEU A 111 -10.13 27.46 -14.66
N VAL A 112 -10.02 28.77 -14.94
CA VAL A 112 -11.17 29.68 -15.16
C VAL A 112 -11.94 29.37 -16.45
N ASP A 113 -11.34 28.69 -17.42
CA ASP A 113 -11.93 28.34 -18.72
C ASP A 113 -12.55 26.93 -18.74
N LEU A 114 -12.48 26.20 -17.61
CA LEU A 114 -12.99 24.83 -17.53
C LEU A 114 -14.53 24.81 -17.50
N LYS A 115 -15.10 24.00 -18.37
CA LYS A 115 -16.56 23.82 -18.52
C LYS A 115 -16.95 22.34 -18.39
N ALA A 116 -18.13 22.06 -17.87
CA ALA A 116 -18.66 20.70 -17.72
C ALA A 116 -18.66 19.89 -19.05
N SER A 117 -18.93 20.56 -20.19
CA SER A 117 -18.91 19.93 -21.51
C SER A 117 -17.54 19.35 -21.89
N GLN A 118 -16.45 19.97 -21.46
CA GLN A 118 -15.09 19.50 -21.74
C GLN A 118 -14.79 18.21 -20.96
N PHE A 119 -15.23 18.13 -19.70
CA PHE A 119 -15.10 16.91 -18.89
C PHE A 119 -15.95 15.77 -19.44
N LYS A 120 -17.18 16.08 -19.89
CA LYS A 120 -18.05 15.08 -20.52
C LYS A 120 -17.39 14.48 -21.77
N LYS A 121 -16.84 15.35 -22.65
CA LYS A 121 -16.11 14.90 -23.84
C LYS A 121 -14.89 14.08 -23.46
N TRP A 122 -14.06 14.56 -22.52
CA TRP A 122 -12.86 13.87 -22.04
C TRP A 122 -13.15 12.46 -21.52
N LEU A 123 -14.21 12.28 -20.70
CA LEU A 123 -14.62 10.96 -20.22
C LEU A 123 -15.02 10.05 -21.37
N GLY A 124 -15.81 10.55 -22.33
CA GLY A 124 -16.16 9.79 -23.53
C GLY A 124 -14.96 9.40 -24.40
N ASP A 125 -13.96 10.30 -24.52
CA ASP A 125 -12.71 10.02 -25.22
C ASP A 125 -11.89 8.90 -24.52
N LEU A 126 -11.89 8.86 -23.16
CA LEU A 126 -11.25 7.79 -22.41
C LEU A 126 -11.97 6.44 -22.58
N GLU A 127 -13.30 6.44 -22.59
CA GLU A 127 -14.12 5.27 -22.89
C GLU A 127 -13.88 4.78 -24.32
N GLY A 128 -13.85 5.67 -25.30
CA GLY A 128 -13.56 5.36 -26.70
C GLY A 128 -12.16 4.77 -26.94
N LYS A 129 -11.18 5.08 -26.05
CA LYS A 129 -9.86 4.46 -26.05
C LYS A 129 -9.83 3.08 -25.39
N GLY A 130 -10.97 2.56 -24.91
CA GLY A 130 -11.06 1.26 -24.26
C GLY A 130 -10.44 1.18 -22.86
N LEU A 131 -10.28 2.31 -22.14
CA LEU A 131 -9.78 2.28 -20.77
C LEU A 131 -10.81 1.63 -19.84
N ALA A 132 -10.30 0.86 -18.86
CA ALA A 132 -11.15 0.25 -17.85
C ALA A 132 -11.91 1.32 -17.03
N ALA A 133 -13.17 1.04 -16.68
CA ALA A 133 -14.02 1.95 -15.91
C ALA A 133 -13.38 2.40 -14.58
N SER A 134 -12.59 1.51 -13.93
CA SER A 134 -11.83 1.83 -12.72
C SER A 134 -10.74 2.89 -12.96
N THR A 135 -10.07 2.83 -14.11
CA THR A 135 -9.05 3.82 -14.52
C THR A 135 -9.71 5.17 -14.79
N ILE A 136 -10.84 5.17 -15.49
CA ILE A 136 -11.61 6.38 -15.79
C ILE A 136 -12.17 6.98 -14.49
N GLY A 137 -12.69 6.15 -13.58
CA GLY A 137 -13.14 6.56 -12.26
C GLY A 137 -12.04 7.18 -11.40
N MET A 138 -10.83 6.62 -11.45
CA MET A 138 -9.66 7.19 -10.77
C MET A 138 -9.30 8.57 -11.35
N ALA A 139 -9.26 8.69 -12.67
CA ALA A 139 -8.99 9.98 -13.33
C ALA A 139 -10.03 11.03 -12.97
N TYR A 140 -11.32 10.67 -12.99
CA TYR A 140 -12.41 11.56 -12.55
C TYR A 140 -12.23 12.00 -11.09
N MET A 141 -11.93 11.06 -10.19
CA MET A 141 -11.72 11.36 -8.76
C MET A 141 -10.57 12.34 -8.54
N LEU A 142 -9.43 12.17 -9.24
CA LEU A 142 -8.28 13.06 -9.13
C LEU A 142 -8.61 14.48 -9.57
N VAL A 143 -9.28 14.63 -10.74
CA VAL A 143 -9.70 15.93 -11.24
C VAL A 143 -10.70 16.59 -10.29
N LYS A 144 -11.69 15.81 -9.81
CA LYS A 144 -12.70 16.30 -8.86
C LYS A 144 -12.05 16.84 -7.59
N ALA A 145 -11.16 16.06 -6.97
CA ALA A 145 -10.52 16.46 -5.72
C ALA A 145 -9.59 17.67 -5.88
N ALA A 146 -8.84 17.75 -6.99
CA ALA A 146 -7.99 18.89 -7.28
C ALA A 146 -8.81 20.18 -7.50
N LEU A 147 -9.96 20.09 -8.18
CA LEU A 147 -10.86 21.23 -8.38
C LEU A 147 -11.64 21.60 -7.11
N GLU A 148 -11.93 20.66 -6.22
CA GLU A 148 -12.46 20.96 -4.89
C GLU A 148 -11.48 21.79 -4.06
N LEU A 149 -10.19 21.43 -4.09
CA LEU A 149 -9.16 22.27 -3.45
C LEU A 149 -9.09 23.67 -4.09
N ALA A 150 -9.18 23.77 -5.43
CA ALA A 150 -9.21 25.07 -6.11
C ALA A 150 -10.40 25.94 -5.70
N VAL A 151 -11.54 25.34 -5.36
CA VAL A 151 -12.69 26.07 -4.80
C VAL A 151 -12.43 26.49 -3.35
N GLN A 152 -11.82 25.61 -2.54
CA GLN A 152 -11.44 25.93 -1.16
C GLN A 152 -10.40 27.06 -1.08
N ASP A 153 -9.48 27.10 -2.04
CA ASP A 153 -8.45 28.14 -2.18
C ASP A 153 -8.97 29.41 -2.94
N GLU A 154 -10.27 29.51 -3.17
CA GLU A 154 -10.94 30.64 -3.84
C GLU A 154 -10.47 30.91 -5.28
N LEU A 155 -9.79 29.96 -5.91
CA LEU A 155 -9.35 30.04 -7.32
C LEU A 155 -10.51 29.82 -8.30
N LEU A 156 -11.58 29.17 -7.86
CA LEU A 156 -12.79 28.90 -8.62
C LEU A 156 -14.04 29.15 -7.75
N PRO A 157 -15.11 29.74 -8.30
CA PRO A 157 -16.36 29.95 -7.55
C PRO A 157 -17.12 28.64 -7.33
N ARG A 158 -16.89 27.63 -8.15
CA ARG A 158 -17.53 26.29 -8.07
C ARG A 158 -16.72 25.26 -8.83
N ASN A 159 -16.89 23.99 -8.46
CA ASN A 159 -16.24 22.88 -9.14
C ASN A 159 -17.02 22.48 -10.41
N PRO A 160 -16.47 22.73 -11.63
CA PRO A 160 -17.21 22.53 -12.88
C PRO A 160 -17.41 21.04 -13.25
N ILE A 161 -16.65 20.11 -12.68
CA ILE A 161 -16.80 18.67 -12.94
C ILE A 161 -18.05 18.09 -12.27
N LEU A 162 -18.59 18.72 -11.22
CA LEU A 162 -19.79 18.26 -10.52
C LEU A 162 -21.04 18.24 -11.44
N GLY A 163 -21.04 19.04 -12.52
CA GLY A 163 -22.07 18.99 -13.57
C GLY A 163 -21.99 17.77 -14.47
N VAL A 164 -21.02 16.86 -14.25
CA VAL A 164 -20.83 15.65 -15.07
C VAL A 164 -21.04 14.41 -14.19
N LYS A 165 -21.83 13.47 -14.68
CA LYS A 165 -22.09 12.21 -13.99
C LYS A 165 -20.78 11.42 -13.84
N ALA A 166 -20.48 11.00 -12.62
CA ALA A 166 -19.33 10.13 -12.36
C ALA A 166 -19.44 8.80 -13.12
N PRO A 167 -18.35 8.26 -13.65
CA PRO A 167 -18.34 6.94 -14.28
C PRO A 167 -18.91 5.87 -13.36
N LYS A 168 -19.80 5.03 -13.88
CA LYS A 168 -20.30 3.88 -13.13
C LYS A 168 -19.18 2.84 -13.02
N LEU A 169 -18.75 2.55 -11.80
CA LEU A 169 -17.85 1.44 -11.58
C LEU A 169 -18.66 0.14 -11.55
N PRO A 170 -18.35 -0.86 -12.40
CA PRO A 170 -18.94 -2.16 -12.25
C PRO A 170 -18.61 -2.72 -10.87
N ARG A 171 -19.56 -3.38 -10.23
CA ARG A 171 -19.28 -4.13 -9.01
C ARG A 171 -18.18 -5.14 -9.34
N SER A 172 -17.10 -5.12 -8.59
CA SER A 172 -16.02 -6.10 -8.74
C SER A 172 -16.52 -7.43 -8.20
N THR A 173 -16.98 -8.30 -9.08
CA THR A 173 -17.09 -9.71 -8.77
C THR A 173 -15.67 -10.27 -8.85
N GLY A 174 -15.00 -10.43 -7.71
CA GLY A 174 -13.66 -11.04 -7.67
C GLY A 174 -13.71 -12.41 -8.36
N LYS A 175 -12.74 -12.68 -9.24
CA LYS A 175 -12.60 -14.01 -9.83
C LYS A 175 -12.11 -14.97 -8.75
N SER A 176 -12.78 -16.12 -8.60
CA SER A 176 -12.33 -17.21 -7.75
C SER A 176 -12.10 -18.46 -8.60
N LEU A 177 -11.11 -19.25 -8.19
CA LEU A 177 -10.85 -20.57 -8.76
C LEU A 177 -11.89 -21.57 -8.24
N THR A 178 -12.21 -22.59 -9.04
CA THR A 178 -12.80 -23.82 -8.51
C THR A 178 -11.72 -24.65 -7.78
N VAL A 179 -12.13 -25.66 -7.02
CA VAL A 179 -11.19 -26.57 -6.33
C VAL A 179 -10.29 -27.29 -7.35
N GLU A 180 -10.84 -27.77 -8.46
CA GLU A 180 -10.12 -28.44 -9.55
C GLU A 180 -9.12 -27.49 -10.23
N GLN A 181 -9.51 -26.21 -10.42
CA GLN A 181 -8.61 -25.19 -10.95
C GLN A 181 -7.46 -24.90 -9.99
N ALA A 182 -7.75 -24.83 -8.69
CA ALA A 182 -6.74 -24.65 -7.66
C ALA A 182 -5.75 -25.83 -7.60
N GLN A 183 -6.25 -27.07 -7.71
CA GLN A 183 -5.42 -28.26 -7.78
C GLN A 183 -4.50 -28.27 -9.01
N ARG A 184 -5.03 -27.92 -10.20
CA ARG A 184 -4.22 -27.79 -11.42
C ARG A 184 -3.15 -26.71 -11.29
N LEU A 185 -3.46 -25.59 -10.66
CA LEU A 185 -2.50 -24.52 -10.41
C LEU A 185 -1.36 -25.00 -9.49
N LEU A 186 -1.70 -25.70 -8.40
CA LEU A 186 -0.72 -26.24 -7.46
C LEU A 186 0.16 -27.30 -8.11
N ALA A 187 -0.42 -28.18 -8.95
CA ALA A 187 0.33 -29.16 -9.73
C ALA A 187 1.30 -28.48 -10.71
N SER A 188 0.86 -27.43 -11.42
CA SER A 188 1.71 -26.67 -12.34
C SER A 188 2.78 -25.83 -11.63
N ALA A 189 2.59 -25.54 -10.34
CA ALA A 189 3.57 -24.83 -9.52
C ALA A 189 4.58 -25.75 -8.85
N HIS A 190 4.37 -27.06 -8.88
CA HIS A 190 5.23 -28.05 -8.22
C HIS A 190 6.68 -27.96 -8.72
N GLY A 191 7.63 -27.95 -7.80
CA GLY A 191 9.06 -27.78 -8.09
C GLY A 191 9.45 -26.35 -8.49
N HIS A 192 8.49 -25.46 -8.75
CA HIS A 192 8.81 -24.07 -9.06
C HIS A 192 9.23 -23.31 -7.79
N ARG A 193 10.19 -22.42 -7.91
CA ARG A 193 10.74 -21.60 -6.83
C ARG A 193 9.68 -20.80 -6.03
N LEU A 194 8.55 -20.48 -6.64
CA LEU A 194 7.41 -19.79 -6.03
C LEU A 194 6.25 -20.71 -5.64
N GLU A 195 6.44 -22.02 -5.63
CA GLU A 195 5.42 -22.99 -5.22
C GLU A 195 4.86 -22.65 -3.82
N LEU A 196 5.74 -22.49 -2.83
CA LEU A 196 5.32 -22.11 -1.48
C LEU A 196 4.57 -20.76 -1.46
N ALA A 197 4.99 -19.80 -2.26
CA ALA A 197 4.30 -18.50 -2.36
C ALA A 197 2.84 -18.66 -2.82
N ILE A 198 2.61 -19.51 -3.84
CA ILE A 198 1.27 -19.83 -4.36
C ILE A 198 0.46 -20.58 -3.30
N ARG A 199 1.03 -21.56 -2.63
CA ARG A 199 0.39 -22.31 -1.52
C ARG A 199 -0.06 -21.37 -0.39
N LEU A 200 0.79 -20.42 0.03
CA LEU A 200 0.46 -19.45 1.08
C LEU A 200 -0.61 -18.45 0.63
N MET A 201 -0.55 -17.96 -0.61
CA MET A 201 -1.57 -17.05 -1.15
C MET A 201 -2.93 -17.73 -1.28
N LEU A 202 -2.96 -18.98 -1.71
CA LEU A 202 -4.19 -19.75 -1.91
C LEU A 202 -4.74 -20.30 -0.58
N GLY A 203 -3.88 -20.87 0.28
CA GLY A 203 -4.31 -21.53 1.52
C GLY A 203 -4.60 -20.56 2.68
N LEU A 204 -3.86 -19.44 2.76
CA LEU A 204 -3.99 -18.46 3.84
C LEU A 204 -4.50 -17.09 3.36
N GLY A 205 -4.74 -16.93 2.08
CA GLY A 205 -5.20 -15.68 1.49
C GLY A 205 -4.19 -14.52 1.63
N LEU A 206 -2.90 -14.80 1.70
CA LEU A 206 -1.88 -13.75 1.84
C LEU A 206 -1.80 -12.86 0.61
N ARG A 207 -1.59 -11.56 0.83
CA ARG A 207 -1.31 -10.63 -0.27
C ARG A 207 0.09 -10.87 -0.82
N ARG A 208 0.29 -10.62 -2.11
CA ARG A 208 1.60 -10.73 -2.77
C ARG A 208 2.73 -10.02 -2.01
N GLY A 209 2.48 -8.80 -1.55
CA GLY A 209 3.47 -8.04 -0.78
C GLY A 209 3.73 -8.61 0.63
N GLU A 210 2.74 -9.23 1.25
CA GLU A 210 2.90 -9.93 2.53
C GLU A 210 3.78 -11.16 2.35
N VAL A 211 3.51 -11.98 1.32
CA VAL A 211 4.34 -13.15 0.99
C VAL A 211 5.78 -12.76 0.74
N THR A 212 6.04 -11.80 -0.14
CA THR A 212 7.43 -11.36 -0.44
C THR A 212 8.12 -10.68 0.74
N GLY A 213 7.35 -10.23 1.74
CA GLY A 213 7.86 -9.63 2.97
C GLY A 213 8.03 -10.60 4.13
N LEU A 214 7.75 -11.89 3.97
CA LEU A 214 7.92 -12.86 5.04
C LEU A 214 9.40 -13.03 5.40
N HIS A 215 9.66 -13.04 6.71
CA HIS A 215 10.96 -13.37 7.27
C HIS A 215 10.92 -14.74 7.92
N TRP A 216 12.02 -15.46 7.94
CA TRP A 216 12.12 -16.74 8.64
C TRP A 216 11.74 -16.65 10.11
N ARG A 217 12.09 -15.56 10.79
CA ARG A 217 11.69 -15.29 12.20
C ARG A 217 10.19 -15.11 12.41
N ASP A 218 9.41 -14.96 11.35
CA ASP A 218 7.95 -14.83 11.42
C ASP A 218 7.24 -16.19 11.35
N ILE A 219 8.00 -17.27 11.20
CA ILE A 219 7.54 -18.65 11.11
C ILE A 219 8.17 -19.46 12.23
N ASP A 220 7.34 -19.90 13.16
CA ASP A 220 7.71 -20.87 14.17
C ASP A 220 7.27 -22.25 13.66
N GLN A 221 8.23 -23.05 13.21
CA GLN A 221 7.97 -24.37 12.62
C GLN A 221 7.64 -25.43 13.66
N ASP A 222 8.05 -25.24 14.91
CA ASP A 222 7.79 -26.15 16.02
C ASP A 222 6.40 -25.91 16.60
N ALA A 223 6.05 -24.64 16.86
CA ALA A 223 4.70 -24.26 17.28
C ALA A 223 3.71 -24.28 16.09
N GLY A 224 4.16 -24.43 14.85
CA GLY A 224 3.32 -24.40 13.65
C GLY A 224 2.64 -23.05 13.45
N THR A 225 3.28 -21.92 13.77
CA THR A 225 2.66 -20.60 13.65
C THR A 225 3.35 -19.72 12.62
N LEU A 226 2.56 -18.87 11.95
CA LEU A 226 3.04 -17.87 11.00
C LEU A 226 2.44 -16.51 11.36
N HIS A 227 3.29 -15.47 11.43
CA HIS A 227 2.90 -14.11 11.76
C HIS A 227 3.08 -13.18 10.56
N ILE A 228 2.07 -12.38 10.23
CA ILE A 228 2.19 -11.32 9.23
C ILE A 228 2.51 -10.01 9.94
N ARG A 229 3.75 -9.51 9.76
CA ARG A 229 4.26 -8.30 10.43
C ARG A 229 4.44 -7.13 9.46
N GLY A 230 4.64 -7.41 8.17
CA GLY A 230 4.92 -6.40 7.17
C GLY A 230 4.61 -6.87 5.76
N ALA A 231 4.89 -6.00 4.82
CA ALA A 231 4.71 -6.27 3.39
C ALA A 231 5.77 -5.53 2.58
N VAL A 232 6.12 -6.11 1.44
CA VAL A 232 6.98 -5.46 0.45
C VAL A 232 6.15 -4.70 -0.55
N SER A 233 6.59 -3.49 -0.86
CA SER A 233 6.09 -2.69 -1.96
C SER A 233 7.22 -2.36 -2.94
N TYR A 234 6.84 -1.99 -4.15
CA TYR A 234 7.78 -1.57 -5.18
C TYR A 234 7.23 -0.38 -5.94
N THR A 235 8.06 0.62 -6.14
CA THR A 235 7.88 1.66 -7.16
C THR A 235 9.20 1.88 -7.89
N PRO A 236 9.20 2.36 -9.15
CA PRO A 236 10.45 2.71 -9.85
C PRO A 236 11.30 3.75 -9.09
N GLU A 237 10.65 4.65 -8.34
CA GLU A 237 11.30 5.73 -7.60
C GLU A 237 11.96 5.23 -6.31
N THR A 238 11.28 4.36 -5.55
CA THR A 238 11.77 3.88 -4.24
C THR A 238 12.46 2.53 -4.30
N GLY A 239 12.34 1.82 -5.44
CA GLY A 239 12.75 0.42 -5.51
C GLY A 239 11.88 -0.48 -4.64
N VAL A 240 12.47 -1.59 -4.19
CA VAL A 240 11.82 -2.57 -3.31
C VAL A 240 11.96 -2.11 -1.87
N VAL A 241 10.83 -1.90 -1.18
CA VAL A 241 10.79 -1.41 0.21
C VAL A 241 9.95 -2.36 1.06
N TYR A 242 10.53 -2.86 2.15
CA TYR A 242 9.79 -3.51 3.22
C TYR A 242 9.22 -2.46 4.18
N GLY A 243 7.96 -2.60 4.53
CA GLY A 243 7.30 -1.70 5.48
C GLY A 243 6.30 -2.44 6.36
N ALA A 244 5.92 -1.81 7.47
CA ALA A 244 4.86 -2.33 8.32
C ALA A 244 3.54 -2.45 7.54
N THR A 245 2.66 -3.35 7.99
CA THR A 245 1.31 -3.51 7.42
C THR A 245 0.51 -2.21 7.51
N LYS A 246 -0.44 -2.06 6.60
CA LYS A 246 -1.19 -0.80 6.38
C LYS A 246 -2.08 -0.41 7.57
N THR A 247 -2.63 -1.41 8.25
CA THR A 247 -3.57 -1.25 9.37
C THR A 247 -3.24 -2.26 10.47
N PRO A 248 -3.68 -2.02 11.72
CA PRO A 248 -3.52 -3.00 12.81
C PRO A 248 -4.12 -4.37 12.47
N GLU A 249 -5.25 -4.41 11.77
CA GLU A 249 -5.96 -5.64 11.39
C GLU A 249 -5.18 -6.48 10.37
N ALA A 250 -4.23 -5.86 9.67
CA ALA A 250 -3.34 -6.58 8.75
C ALA A 250 -2.26 -7.38 9.49
N LYS A 251 -1.97 -7.07 10.77
CA LYS A 251 -1.16 -7.91 11.65
C LYS A 251 -2.04 -9.07 12.13
N ARG A 252 -1.69 -10.27 11.73
CA ARG A 252 -2.44 -11.47 12.06
C ARG A 252 -1.53 -12.68 12.11
N SER A 253 -1.98 -13.71 12.80
CA SER A 253 -1.26 -14.97 12.96
C SER A 253 -2.11 -16.13 12.48
N PHE A 254 -1.45 -17.14 11.99
CA PHE A 254 -2.06 -18.37 11.50
C PHE A 254 -1.49 -19.57 12.26
N GLN A 255 -2.35 -20.51 12.61
CA GLN A 255 -1.93 -21.87 12.90
C GLN A 255 -1.80 -22.62 11.58
N LEU A 256 -0.62 -23.12 11.29
CA LEU A 256 -0.31 -23.78 10.02
C LEU A 256 -0.69 -25.26 10.07
N PRO A 257 -1.40 -25.77 9.07
CA PRO A 257 -1.58 -27.21 8.92
C PRO A 257 -0.25 -27.89 8.56
N ALA A 258 -0.11 -29.17 8.95
CA ALA A 258 1.13 -29.94 8.81
C ALA A 258 1.73 -29.91 7.39
N TYR A 259 0.90 -29.98 6.36
CA TYR A 259 1.36 -29.95 4.96
C TYR A 259 2.06 -28.64 4.57
N LEU A 260 1.65 -27.49 5.18
CA LEU A 260 2.33 -26.22 4.95
C LEU A 260 3.66 -26.15 5.70
N ILE A 261 3.74 -26.75 6.88
CA ILE A 261 5.00 -26.83 7.64
C ILE A 261 6.03 -27.64 6.84
N THR A 262 5.62 -28.79 6.28
CA THR A 262 6.46 -29.59 5.38
C THR A 262 6.92 -28.78 4.17
N ALA A 263 6.00 -28.11 3.47
CA ALA A 263 6.35 -27.29 2.31
C ALA A 263 7.29 -26.10 2.65
N ILE A 264 7.19 -25.56 3.86
CA ILE A 264 8.08 -24.51 4.36
C ILE A 264 9.49 -25.06 4.60
N ARG A 265 9.61 -26.25 5.19
CA ARG A 265 10.91 -26.92 5.41
C ARG A 265 11.61 -27.24 4.09
N GLU A 266 10.89 -27.85 3.14
CA GLU A 266 11.39 -28.12 1.80
C GLU A 266 11.84 -26.83 1.08
N HIS A 267 11.10 -25.75 1.25
CA HIS A 267 11.48 -24.45 0.68
C HIS A 267 12.75 -23.87 1.34
N GLN A 268 12.91 -24.06 2.64
CA GLN A 268 14.10 -23.62 3.39
C GLN A 268 15.35 -24.36 2.95
N GLU A 269 15.25 -25.68 2.75
CA GLU A 269 16.32 -26.52 2.23
C GLU A 269 16.73 -26.09 0.82
N ARG A 270 15.77 -25.98 -0.11
CA ARG A 270 16.02 -25.48 -1.47
C ARG A 270 16.66 -24.10 -1.49
N GLN A 271 16.21 -23.18 -0.61
CA GLN A 271 16.81 -21.85 -0.52
C GLN A 271 18.26 -21.91 0.00
N ALA A 272 18.55 -22.81 0.94
CA ALA A 272 19.91 -23.01 1.46
C ALA A 272 20.85 -23.55 0.38
N GLU A 273 20.42 -24.52 -0.41
CA GLU A 273 21.15 -25.06 -1.56
C GLU A 273 21.40 -24.00 -2.62
N GLU A 274 20.35 -23.26 -3.03
CA GLU A 274 20.46 -22.17 -4.00
C GLU A 274 21.42 -21.08 -3.52
N ARG A 275 21.35 -20.72 -2.24
CA ARG A 275 22.26 -19.75 -1.62
C ARG A 275 23.71 -20.23 -1.68
N ALA A 276 23.96 -21.47 -1.36
CA ALA A 276 25.30 -22.06 -1.41
C ALA A 276 25.84 -22.07 -2.85
N ALA A 277 25.04 -22.52 -3.82
CA ALA A 277 25.42 -22.58 -5.22
C ALA A 277 25.72 -21.19 -5.82
N MET A 278 24.99 -20.16 -5.40
CA MET A 278 25.13 -18.80 -5.93
C MET A 278 26.07 -17.92 -5.10
N GLY A 279 26.61 -18.40 -3.98
CA GLY A 279 27.48 -17.64 -3.10
C GLY A 279 26.79 -16.43 -2.41
N TRP A 280 25.46 -16.48 -2.24
CA TRP A 280 24.74 -15.37 -1.60
C TRP A 280 24.95 -15.34 -0.09
N LYS A 281 24.94 -14.12 0.46
CA LYS A 281 24.95 -13.90 1.91
C LYS A 281 23.67 -14.42 2.57
N PRO A 282 23.69 -14.79 3.84
CA PRO A 282 22.49 -15.10 4.61
C PRO A 282 21.47 -13.97 4.54
N THR A 283 20.20 -14.32 4.42
CA THR A 283 19.09 -13.38 4.30
C THR A 283 17.98 -13.71 5.29
N PRO A 284 17.30 -12.73 5.88
CA PRO A 284 16.16 -13.00 6.74
C PRO A 284 14.89 -13.38 5.96
N TYR A 285 14.85 -13.18 4.63
CA TYR A 285 13.66 -13.33 3.82
C TYR A 285 13.40 -14.78 3.40
N VAL A 286 12.13 -15.21 3.48
CA VAL A 286 11.66 -16.51 2.98
C VAL A 286 11.72 -16.55 1.44
N PHE A 287 11.36 -15.46 0.77
CA PHE A 287 11.38 -15.35 -0.68
C PHE A 287 12.45 -14.35 -1.13
N THR A 288 13.38 -14.84 -1.95
CA THR A 288 14.59 -14.10 -2.31
C THR A 288 14.68 -13.82 -3.81
N SER A 289 15.38 -12.75 -4.14
CA SER A 289 15.73 -12.41 -5.52
C SER A 289 16.74 -13.38 -6.09
N VAL A 290 16.49 -13.90 -7.29
CA VAL A 290 17.45 -14.77 -8.03
C VAL A 290 18.76 -14.08 -8.39
N LYS A 291 18.79 -12.74 -8.40
CA LYS A 291 19.98 -11.97 -8.76
C LYS A 291 20.92 -11.72 -7.58
N SER A 292 20.39 -11.62 -6.37
CA SER A 292 21.16 -11.13 -5.21
C SER A 292 20.97 -11.94 -3.92
N GLY A 293 20.04 -12.88 -3.88
CA GLY A 293 19.64 -13.54 -2.64
C GLY A 293 18.94 -12.63 -1.62
N GLY A 294 18.77 -11.34 -1.95
CA GLY A 294 18.11 -10.36 -1.09
C GLY A 294 16.58 -10.33 -1.25
N ILE A 295 15.97 -9.25 -0.80
CA ILE A 295 14.52 -9.06 -0.86
C ILE A 295 13.95 -9.21 -2.28
N MET A 296 12.87 -9.98 -2.42
CA MET A 296 12.22 -10.20 -3.71
C MET A 296 11.31 -9.04 -4.11
N ASN A 297 11.42 -8.60 -5.38
CA ASN A 297 10.47 -7.64 -5.94
C ASN A 297 9.10 -8.32 -6.16
N PRO A 298 8.00 -7.78 -5.58
CA PRO A 298 6.66 -8.36 -5.74
C PRO A 298 6.17 -8.44 -7.20
N VAL A 299 6.70 -7.61 -8.10
CA VAL A 299 6.36 -7.65 -9.53
C VAL A 299 6.79 -8.97 -10.16
N LEU A 300 7.92 -9.54 -9.71
CA LEU A 300 8.42 -10.84 -10.23
C LEU A 300 7.48 -12.00 -9.85
N VAL A 301 6.84 -11.93 -8.67
CA VAL A 301 5.81 -12.91 -8.28
C VAL A 301 4.65 -12.88 -9.26
N TYR A 302 4.20 -11.68 -9.66
CA TYR A 302 3.13 -11.54 -10.64
C TYR A 302 3.50 -12.17 -11.99
N SER A 303 4.68 -11.83 -12.52
CA SER A 303 5.14 -12.34 -13.81
C SER A 303 5.35 -13.87 -13.83
N ALA A 304 5.89 -14.42 -12.74
CA ALA A 304 6.04 -15.85 -12.60
C ALA A 304 4.69 -16.57 -12.44
N PHE A 305 3.79 -15.99 -11.64
CA PHE A 305 2.43 -16.52 -11.50
C PHE A 305 1.70 -16.59 -12.84
N GLN A 306 1.79 -15.53 -13.68
CA GLN A 306 1.15 -15.53 -15.00
C GLN A 306 1.61 -16.69 -15.87
N ARG A 307 2.91 -17.05 -15.84
CA ARG A 307 3.43 -18.21 -16.57
C ARG A 307 2.90 -19.54 -16.02
N ILE A 308 2.92 -19.72 -14.69
CA ILE A 308 2.40 -20.91 -14.03
C ILE A 308 0.90 -21.07 -14.29
N ALA A 309 0.12 -19.99 -14.17
CA ALA A 309 -1.30 -19.99 -14.43
C ALA A 309 -1.63 -20.30 -15.89
N ALA A 310 -0.84 -19.81 -16.85
CA ALA A 310 -1.01 -20.14 -18.26
C ALA A 310 -0.77 -21.66 -18.52
N THR A 311 0.25 -22.26 -17.91
CA THR A 311 0.50 -23.72 -17.98
C THR A 311 -0.66 -24.52 -17.38
N ALA A 312 -1.31 -24.01 -16.33
CA ALA A 312 -2.48 -24.63 -15.71
C ALA A 312 -3.80 -24.40 -16.50
N GLY A 313 -3.77 -23.69 -17.63
CA GLY A 313 -4.97 -23.30 -18.39
C GLY A 313 -5.80 -22.22 -17.70
N LEU A 314 -5.16 -21.39 -16.85
CA LEU A 314 -5.79 -20.37 -16.02
C LEU A 314 -5.33 -18.96 -16.42
N ALA A 315 -5.13 -18.72 -17.73
CA ALA A 315 -4.81 -17.39 -18.24
C ALA A 315 -5.86 -16.35 -17.81
N GLY A 316 -5.42 -15.16 -17.43
CA GLY A 316 -6.30 -14.07 -16.98
C GLY A 316 -6.64 -14.09 -15.49
N PHE A 317 -6.15 -15.06 -14.71
CA PHE A 317 -6.12 -14.98 -13.25
C PHE A 317 -4.91 -14.18 -12.78
N SER A 318 -5.00 -13.61 -11.60
CA SER A 318 -3.93 -12.85 -10.95
C SER A 318 -3.61 -13.41 -9.55
N PRO A 319 -2.44 -13.09 -8.97
CA PRO A 319 -2.15 -13.47 -7.58
C PRO A 319 -3.20 -12.97 -6.57
N HIS A 320 -3.93 -11.90 -6.88
CA HIS A 320 -4.99 -11.40 -6.01
C HIS A 320 -6.24 -12.28 -6.05
N ASP A 321 -6.51 -12.94 -7.17
CA ASP A 321 -7.62 -13.87 -7.32
C ASP A 321 -7.43 -15.14 -6.48
N LEU A 322 -6.17 -15.52 -6.15
CA LEU A 322 -5.90 -16.60 -5.18
C LEU A 322 -6.45 -16.27 -3.80
N ARG A 323 -6.35 -15.01 -3.39
CA ARG A 323 -6.91 -14.55 -2.13
C ARG A 323 -8.45 -14.52 -2.18
N HIS A 324 -9.05 -14.17 -3.32
CA HIS A 324 -10.48 -14.30 -3.52
C HIS A 324 -10.91 -15.77 -3.43
N SER A 325 -10.16 -16.67 -4.07
CA SER A 325 -10.41 -18.11 -4.00
C SER A 325 -10.31 -18.64 -2.56
N ALA A 326 -9.28 -18.23 -1.79
CA ALA A 326 -9.16 -18.59 -0.38
C ALA A 326 -10.39 -18.17 0.43
N ALA A 327 -10.91 -16.97 0.21
CA ALA A 327 -12.13 -16.51 0.89
C ALA A 327 -13.35 -17.32 0.47
N THR A 328 -13.52 -17.59 -0.84
CA THR A 328 -14.61 -18.42 -1.38
C THR A 328 -14.58 -19.81 -0.77
N PHE A 329 -13.43 -20.46 -0.71
CA PHE A 329 -13.27 -21.79 -0.13
C PHE A 329 -13.60 -21.79 1.37
N LEU A 330 -13.10 -20.81 2.14
CA LEU A 330 -13.42 -20.70 3.56
C LEU A 330 -14.92 -20.51 3.82
N LEU A 331 -15.61 -19.74 2.98
CA LEU A 331 -17.06 -19.56 3.09
C LEU A 331 -17.81 -20.84 2.71
N ALA A 332 -17.38 -21.55 1.68
CA ALA A 332 -17.95 -22.83 1.27
C ALA A 332 -17.79 -23.91 2.36
N GLU A 333 -16.69 -23.86 3.15
CA GLU A 333 -16.48 -24.68 4.34
C GLU A 333 -17.28 -24.19 5.57
N GLY A 334 -18.20 -23.25 5.42
CA GLY A 334 -19.06 -22.75 6.51
C GLY A 334 -18.37 -21.80 7.48
N VAL A 335 -17.17 -21.30 7.19
CA VAL A 335 -16.49 -20.32 8.05
C VAL A 335 -17.25 -19.00 8.03
N LYS A 336 -17.66 -18.52 9.21
CA LYS A 336 -18.43 -17.27 9.36
C LYS A 336 -17.69 -16.08 8.72
N ILE A 337 -18.40 -15.23 8.00
CA ILE A 337 -17.85 -14.10 7.23
C ILE A 337 -16.94 -13.18 8.06
N LYS A 338 -17.27 -12.90 9.33
CA LYS A 338 -16.40 -12.13 10.24
C LYS A 338 -15.05 -12.83 10.49
N ARG A 339 -15.03 -14.16 10.53
CA ARG A 339 -13.80 -14.92 10.70
C ARG A 339 -12.97 -14.91 9.43
N VAL A 340 -13.61 -15.05 8.25
CA VAL A 340 -12.94 -14.91 6.94
C VAL A 340 -12.33 -13.51 6.81
N GLN A 341 -13.06 -12.46 7.20
CA GLN A 341 -12.55 -11.09 7.23
C GLN A 341 -11.28 -10.97 8.10
N SER A 342 -11.30 -11.54 9.31
CA SER A 342 -10.16 -11.56 10.23
C SER A 342 -8.98 -12.33 9.63
N ILE A 343 -9.20 -13.52 9.06
CA ILE A 343 -8.17 -14.34 8.40
C ILE A 343 -7.51 -13.57 7.26
N LEU A 344 -8.31 -12.91 6.45
CA LEU A 344 -7.80 -12.12 5.33
C LEU A 344 -7.18 -10.77 5.76
N GLY A 345 -7.55 -10.23 6.91
CA GLY A 345 -7.13 -8.88 7.35
C GLY A 345 -7.74 -7.80 6.43
N HIS A 346 -9.08 -7.84 6.23
CA HIS A 346 -9.83 -6.79 5.56
C HIS A 346 -10.26 -5.73 6.56
N ALA A 347 -9.94 -4.46 6.30
CA ALA A 347 -10.31 -3.34 7.15
C ALA A 347 -11.83 -3.09 7.16
N SER A 348 -12.57 -3.55 6.13
CA SER A 348 -14.03 -3.38 6.01
C SER A 348 -14.71 -4.69 5.67
N ALA A 349 -15.80 -4.99 6.40
CA ALA A 349 -16.68 -6.13 6.09
C ALA A 349 -17.40 -5.94 4.75
N ALA A 350 -17.70 -4.70 4.35
CA ALA A 350 -18.32 -4.39 3.08
C ALA A 350 -17.52 -4.96 1.90
N THR A 351 -16.18 -4.86 1.94
CA THR A 351 -15.31 -5.43 0.91
C THR A 351 -15.47 -6.95 0.79
N THR A 352 -15.67 -7.65 1.92
CA THR A 352 -15.90 -9.10 1.91
C THR A 352 -17.33 -9.41 1.47
N MET A 353 -18.32 -8.66 1.93
CA MET A 353 -19.73 -8.84 1.57
C MET A 353 -19.98 -8.56 0.08
N ASP A 354 -19.46 -7.45 -0.47
CA ASP A 354 -19.66 -7.08 -1.88
C ASP A 354 -19.12 -8.13 -2.86
N ILE A 355 -18.02 -8.81 -2.48
CA ILE A 355 -17.39 -9.83 -3.33
C ILE A 355 -18.13 -11.17 -3.24
N TYR A 356 -18.69 -11.51 -2.08
CA TYR A 356 -19.22 -12.84 -1.78
C TYR A 356 -20.72 -12.87 -1.52
N ALA A 357 -21.46 -11.77 -1.73
CA ALA A 357 -22.90 -11.70 -1.57
C ALA A 357 -23.64 -12.81 -2.35
N HIS A 358 -23.16 -13.12 -3.53
CA HIS A 358 -23.73 -14.19 -4.39
C HIS A 358 -23.59 -15.61 -3.80
N LEU A 359 -22.63 -15.84 -2.89
CA LEU A 359 -22.49 -17.13 -2.19
C LEU A 359 -23.40 -17.22 -0.96
N LEU A 360 -23.94 -16.08 -0.51
CA LEU A 360 -24.86 -15.97 0.60
C LEU A 360 -26.33 -15.96 0.14
N GLU A 361 -26.58 -15.86 -1.16
CA GLU A 361 -27.90 -16.02 -1.79
C GLU A 361 -28.23 -17.52 -1.91
N GLY A 362 -28.22 -18.23 -0.78
CA GLY A 362 -28.72 -19.60 -0.67
C GLY A 362 -30.22 -19.60 -0.40
N ASP A 363 -30.89 -20.70 -0.72
CA ASP A 363 -32.28 -20.92 -0.36
C ASP A 363 -32.41 -20.96 1.18
N ASP A 364 -32.91 -19.86 1.77
CA ASP A 364 -33.11 -19.72 3.20
C ASP A 364 -34.21 -20.64 3.76
N SER A 365 -34.89 -21.40 2.89
CA SER A 365 -35.98 -22.30 3.28
C SER A 365 -35.56 -23.33 4.32
N ASP A 366 -34.39 -23.96 4.10
CA ASP A 366 -33.84 -24.93 5.06
C ASP A 366 -33.43 -24.28 6.41
N ALA A 367 -32.98 -23.04 6.40
CA ALA A 367 -32.65 -22.31 7.60
C ALA A 367 -33.90 -21.92 8.38
N LEU A 368 -34.95 -21.51 7.68
CA LEU A 368 -36.26 -21.21 8.25
C LEU A 368 -36.95 -22.47 8.80
N GLU A 369 -36.87 -23.59 8.09
CA GLU A 369 -37.38 -24.87 8.57
C GLU A 369 -36.67 -25.31 9.85
N ARG A 370 -35.33 -25.28 9.90
CA ARG A 370 -34.56 -25.59 11.13
C ARG A 370 -34.91 -24.64 12.28
N LEU A 371 -35.13 -23.36 12.01
CA LEU A 371 -35.57 -22.41 13.03
C LEU A 371 -36.96 -22.77 13.55
N GLN A 372 -37.91 -23.05 12.63
CA GLN A 372 -39.28 -23.45 13.00
C GLN A 372 -39.32 -24.75 13.83
N GLN A 373 -38.51 -25.75 13.46
CA GLN A 373 -38.39 -26.98 14.24
C GLN A 373 -37.84 -26.72 15.63
N ARG A 374 -36.81 -25.88 15.78
CA ARG A 374 -36.27 -25.51 17.11
C ARG A 374 -37.25 -24.74 17.97
N LEU A 375 -38.05 -23.86 17.35
CA LEU A 375 -39.05 -23.09 18.07
C LEU A 375 -40.28 -23.98 18.51
N ARG A 376 -40.63 -25.01 17.73
CA ARG A 376 -41.66 -25.98 18.08
C ARG A 376 -41.21 -26.93 19.21
N GLY A 377 -39.96 -27.40 19.17
CA GLY A 377 -39.42 -28.27 20.23
C GLY A 377 -39.22 -27.61 21.59
N ALA A 378 -39.28 -26.27 21.69
CA ALA A 378 -39.22 -25.52 22.94
C ALA A 378 -40.62 -25.27 23.55
N ALA A 379 -41.69 -25.69 22.89
CA ALA A 379 -43.07 -25.52 23.36
C ALA A 379 -43.66 -26.82 23.97
N ASP A 380 -42.93 -27.94 23.86
CA ASP A 380 -43.38 -29.27 24.32
C ASP A 380 -42.60 -29.77 25.57
N ASP A 381 -41.71 -28.96 26.18
CA ASP A 381 -41.08 -29.15 27.49
C ASP A 381 -41.57 -28.05 28.48
#